data_203f506fc3776e7f481f5fc1c1f6d823
#
_entry.id   203f506fc3776e7f481f5fc1c1f6d823
#
_cell.length_a   1.000
_cell.length_b   1.000
_cell.length_c   1.000
_cell.angle_alpha   90.00
_cell.angle_beta   90.00
_cell.angle_gamma   90.00
#
_symmetry.space_group_name_H-M   'P 1'
#
loop_
_entity.id
_entity.type
_entity.pdbx_description
1 polymer ?
#
loop_
_entity_poly.entity_id
_entity_poly.type
_entity_poly.pdbx_seq_one_letter_code
_entity_poly.pdbx_strand_id
1 'polypeptide(L)'
;EQKIVVLSAMSGTTNTLVEISDYLYKKNPDGANEIINGLEHKYMQVIDELYSTDEYKQRATEIVKSHFDYIRSFTKDLFTLFEEKVILAQGELMSTAMVNLYLNETGVKSVLIPALDYMRTDKNAEPDPVYIKTKLKDLLSVNPDAPIYITQGYICRNAYGEIDNLQRG
;
A
#
# COMPACT_ATOMS: atom_id res chain seq x y z
N GLU A 1 22.84 -13.63 -1.94
CA GLU A 1 22.23 -12.91 -3.08
C GLU A 1 21.11 -12.01 -2.60
N GLN A 2 21.17 -10.70 -2.90
CA GLN A 2 20.12 -9.74 -2.53
C GLN A 2 18.92 -9.87 -3.47
N LYS A 3 17.72 -9.64 -2.92
CA LYS A 3 16.48 -9.75 -3.69
C LYS A 3 15.61 -8.51 -3.47
N ILE A 4 14.94 -8.09 -4.53
CA ILE A 4 13.84 -7.12 -4.47
C ILE A 4 12.55 -7.90 -4.71
N VAL A 5 11.64 -7.83 -3.75
CA VAL A 5 10.36 -8.53 -3.80
C VAL A 5 9.25 -7.49 -3.98
N VAL A 6 8.55 -7.58 -5.09
CA VAL A 6 7.42 -6.71 -5.43
C VAL A 6 6.13 -7.42 -5.05
N LEU A 7 5.32 -6.81 -4.21
CA LEU A 7 4.10 -7.44 -3.69
C LEU A 7 2.85 -6.65 -4.07
N SER A 8 1.78 -7.38 -4.32
CA SER A 8 0.43 -6.85 -4.50
C SER A 8 -0.29 -6.74 -3.16
N ALA A 9 -1.48 -6.15 -3.17
CA ALA A 9 -2.39 -6.16 -2.03
C ALA A 9 -2.83 -7.60 -1.69
N MET A 10 -3.33 -7.80 -0.48
CA MET A 10 -3.98 -9.06 -0.10
C MET A 10 -5.16 -9.34 -1.03
N SER A 11 -5.40 -10.63 -1.29
CA SER A 11 -6.47 -11.08 -2.17
C SER A 11 -7.82 -10.42 -1.85
N GLY A 12 -8.47 -9.88 -2.85
CA GLY A 12 -9.77 -9.22 -2.73
C GLY A 12 -9.73 -7.77 -2.26
N THR A 13 -8.59 -7.29 -1.75
CA THR A 13 -8.50 -5.93 -1.18
C THR A 13 -8.75 -4.86 -2.24
N THR A 14 -8.10 -4.95 -3.39
CA THR A 14 -8.24 -3.92 -4.43
C THR A 14 -9.70 -3.82 -4.90
N ASN A 15 -10.37 -4.95 -5.11
CA ASN A 15 -11.78 -4.94 -5.50
C ASN A 15 -12.67 -4.32 -4.43
N THR A 16 -12.39 -4.59 -3.16
CA THR A 16 -13.13 -3.98 -2.04
C THR A 16 -12.88 -2.47 -1.96
N LEU A 17 -11.64 -2.02 -2.20
CA LEU A 17 -11.33 -0.58 -2.26
C LEU A 17 -12.03 0.12 -3.42
N VAL A 18 -12.17 -0.54 -4.56
CA VAL A 18 -12.98 -0.03 -5.69
C VAL A 18 -14.44 0.10 -5.27
N GLU A 19 -15.00 -0.90 -4.58
CA GLU A 19 -16.37 -0.87 -4.08
C GLU A 19 -16.59 0.29 -3.10
N ILE A 20 -15.65 0.51 -2.18
CA ILE A 20 -15.67 1.67 -1.26
C ILE A 20 -15.71 2.97 -2.06
N SER A 21 -14.87 3.10 -3.08
CA SER A 21 -14.82 4.28 -3.95
C SER A 21 -16.15 4.50 -4.67
N ASP A 22 -16.80 3.44 -5.14
CA ASP A 22 -18.12 3.54 -5.79
C ASP A 22 -19.18 4.10 -4.85
N TYR A 23 -19.21 3.67 -3.58
CA TYR A 23 -20.09 4.25 -2.58
C TYR A 23 -19.80 5.73 -2.32
N LEU A 24 -18.53 6.11 -2.30
CA LEU A 24 -18.14 7.52 -2.10
C LEU A 24 -18.54 8.39 -3.28
N TYR A 25 -18.41 7.92 -4.53
CA TYR A 25 -18.93 8.62 -5.71
C TYR A 25 -20.44 8.81 -5.66
N LYS A 26 -21.17 7.85 -5.13
CA LYS A 26 -22.61 7.90 -4.96
C LYS A 26 -23.05 8.73 -3.76
N LYS A 27 -22.12 9.35 -3.05
CA LYS A 27 -22.37 10.13 -1.82
C LYS A 27 -23.11 9.30 -0.74
N ASN A 28 -22.71 8.04 -0.62
CA ASN A 28 -23.24 7.12 0.39
C ASN A 28 -22.13 6.76 1.41
N PRO A 29 -21.82 7.66 2.36
CA PRO A 29 -20.75 7.41 3.34
C PRO A 29 -21.08 6.25 4.30
N ASP A 30 -22.33 6.02 4.61
CA ASP A 30 -22.73 4.91 5.49
C ASP A 30 -22.45 3.56 4.84
N GLY A 31 -22.79 3.40 3.56
CA GLY A 31 -22.45 2.21 2.79
C GLY A 31 -20.94 2.01 2.67
N ALA A 32 -20.21 3.08 2.42
CA ALA A 32 -18.75 3.04 2.37
C ALA A 32 -18.16 2.60 3.71
N ASN A 33 -18.60 3.18 4.82
CA ASN A 33 -18.11 2.85 6.16
C ASN A 33 -18.40 1.39 6.54
N GLU A 34 -19.52 0.84 6.14
CA GLU A 34 -19.83 -0.57 6.37
C GLU A 34 -18.82 -1.48 5.68
N ILE A 35 -18.50 -1.21 4.42
CA ILE A 35 -17.50 -1.99 3.67
C ILE A 35 -16.09 -1.80 4.26
N ILE A 36 -15.73 -0.57 4.64
CA ILE A 36 -14.46 -0.27 5.29
C ILE A 36 -14.32 -1.08 6.59
N ASN A 37 -15.35 -1.09 7.43
CA ASN A 37 -15.33 -1.83 8.69
C ASN A 37 -15.19 -3.33 8.47
N GLY A 38 -15.85 -3.89 7.47
CA GLY A 38 -15.71 -5.30 7.11
C GLY A 38 -14.29 -5.66 6.65
N LEU A 39 -13.69 -4.81 5.84
CA LEU A 39 -12.31 -5.01 5.38
C LEU A 39 -11.31 -4.90 6.54
N GLU A 40 -11.47 -3.89 7.39
CA GLU A 40 -10.61 -3.75 8.59
C GLU A 40 -10.71 -4.97 9.50
N HIS A 41 -11.90 -5.49 9.72
CA HIS A 41 -12.10 -6.69 10.53
C HIS A 41 -11.32 -7.89 9.95
N LYS A 42 -11.38 -8.07 8.63
CA LYS A 42 -10.60 -9.12 7.94
C LYS A 42 -9.10 -8.94 8.18
N TYR A 43 -8.58 -7.70 8.10
CA TYR A 43 -7.16 -7.44 8.36
C TYR A 43 -6.78 -7.71 9.81
N MET A 44 -7.65 -7.38 10.77
CA MET A 44 -7.38 -7.67 12.19
C MET A 44 -7.30 -9.17 12.44
N GLN A 45 -8.14 -9.98 11.79
CA GLN A 45 -8.06 -11.43 11.86
C GLN A 45 -6.74 -11.96 11.29
N VAL A 46 -6.32 -11.45 10.13
CA VAL A 46 -5.05 -11.85 9.52
C VAL A 46 -3.88 -11.50 10.43
N ILE A 47 -3.88 -10.32 11.04
CA ILE A 47 -2.83 -9.90 11.98
C ILE A 47 -2.74 -10.88 13.16
N ASP A 48 -3.87 -11.25 13.71
CA ASP A 48 -3.92 -12.18 14.85
C ASP A 48 -3.36 -13.57 14.50
N GLU A 49 -3.63 -14.05 13.29
CA GLU A 49 -3.15 -15.34 12.81
C GLU A 49 -1.68 -15.31 12.35
N LEU A 50 -1.23 -14.18 11.75
CA LEU A 50 0.07 -14.09 11.11
C LEU A 50 1.22 -13.94 12.09
N TYR A 51 1.06 -13.07 13.09
CA TYR A 51 2.13 -12.73 14.02
C TYR A 51 2.06 -13.60 15.29
N SER A 52 3.24 -14.00 15.77
CA SER A 52 3.35 -14.86 16.95
C SER A 52 3.44 -14.08 18.25
N THR A 53 3.99 -12.85 18.23
CA THR A 53 4.23 -12.03 19.42
C THR A 53 3.24 -10.88 19.51
N ASP A 54 2.90 -10.50 20.74
CA ASP A 54 2.01 -9.34 20.97
C ASP A 54 2.64 -8.04 20.48
N GLU A 55 3.96 -7.89 20.57
CA GLU A 55 4.68 -6.74 20.07
C GLU A 55 4.42 -6.53 18.57
N TYR A 56 4.61 -7.57 17.75
CA TYR A 56 4.41 -7.47 16.30
C TYR A 56 2.94 -7.37 15.91
N LYS A 57 2.04 -8.04 16.63
CA LYS A 57 0.59 -7.85 16.46
C LYS A 57 0.20 -6.40 16.69
N GLN A 58 0.72 -5.78 17.74
CA GLN A 58 0.44 -4.37 18.04
C GLN A 58 1.00 -3.43 16.97
N ARG A 59 2.25 -3.64 16.56
CA ARG A 59 2.88 -2.84 15.51
C ARG A 59 2.12 -2.90 14.19
N ALA A 60 1.73 -4.10 13.76
CA ALA A 60 0.92 -4.29 12.56
C ALA A 60 -0.45 -3.66 12.68
N THR A 61 -1.10 -3.80 13.83
CA THR A 61 -2.41 -3.21 14.11
C THR A 61 -2.37 -1.68 14.01
N GLU A 62 -1.37 -1.05 14.59
CA GLU A 62 -1.21 0.41 14.53
C GLU A 62 -1.05 0.92 13.10
N ILE A 63 -0.21 0.24 12.30
CA ILE A 63 0.02 0.59 10.90
C ILE A 63 -1.28 0.41 10.09
N VAL A 64 -1.91 -0.74 10.18
CA VAL A 64 -3.13 -1.05 9.41
C VAL A 64 -4.27 -0.11 9.81
N LYS A 65 -4.48 0.14 11.09
CA LYS A 65 -5.50 1.09 11.55
C LYS A 65 -5.28 2.50 11.02
N SER A 66 -4.03 2.95 10.95
CA SER A 66 -3.73 4.28 10.39
C SER A 66 -4.15 4.39 8.91
N HIS A 67 -3.98 3.33 8.12
CA HIS A 67 -4.45 3.29 6.75
C HIS A 67 -5.97 3.29 6.65
N PHE A 68 -6.66 2.53 7.49
CA PHE A 68 -8.14 2.53 7.51
C PHE A 68 -8.71 3.86 7.99
N ASP A 69 -8.12 4.50 8.97
CA ASP A 69 -8.52 5.84 9.41
C ASP A 69 -8.33 6.87 8.29
N TYR A 70 -7.26 6.73 7.51
CA TYR A 70 -7.03 7.57 6.34
C TYR A 70 -8.12 7.35 5.28
N ILE A 71 -8.47 6.11 4.97
CA ILE A 71 -9.58 5.80 4.05
C ILE A 71 -10.89 6.41 4.56
N ARG A 72 -11.19 6.30 5.85
CA ARG A 72 -12.40 6.89 6.46
C ARG A 72 -12.44 8.41 6.35
N SER A 73 -11.29 9.07 6.32
CA SER A 73 -11.24 10.52 6.19
C SER A 73 -11.87 11.02 4.89
N PHE A 74 -11.86 10.21 3.83
CA PHE A 74 -12.46 10.56 2.55
C PHE A 74 -13.99 10.46 2.53
N THR A 75 -14.62 9.90 3.53
CA THR A 75 -16.09 9.81 3.61
C THR A 75 -16.77 11.14 3.89
N LYS A 76 -16.01 12.16 4.29
CA LYS A 76 -16.52 13.47 4.72
C LYS A 76 -16.43 14.56 3.65
N ASP A 77 -15.62 14.32 2.60
CA ASP A 77 -15.25 15.33 1.63
C ASP A 77 -15.77 15.01 0.23
N LEU A 78 -15.57 15.96 -0.70
CA LEU A 78 -15.81 15.72 -2.12
C LEU A 78 -14.87 14.62 -2.62
N PHE A 79 -15.45 13.63 -3.30
CA PHE A 79 -14.72 12.47 -3.80
C PHE A 79 -14.49 12.58 -5.31
N THR A 80 -13.23 12.57 -5.71
CA THR A 80 -12.80 12.68 -7.11
C THR A 80 -11.87 11.53 -7.48
N LEU A 81 -11.46 11.46 -8.73
CA LEU A 81 -10.49 10.48 -9.21
C LEU A 81 -9.16 10.55 -8.43
N PHE A 82 -8.77 11.73 -7.98
CA PHE A 82 -7.57 11.92 -7.17
C PHE A 82 -7.64 11.12 -5.85
N GLU A 83 -8.75 11.24 -5.12
CA GLU A 83 -8.96 10.50 -3.87
C GLU A 83 -9.12 9.01 -4.09
N GLU A 84 -9.77 8.60 -5.19
CA GLU A 84 -9.87 7.19 -5.57
C GLU A 84 -8.48 6.56 -5.74
N LYS A 85 -7.57 7.24 -6.45
CA LYS A 85 -6.20 6.74 -6.65
C LYS A 85 -5.47 6.55 -5.33
N VAL A 86 -5.65 7.46 -4.39
CA VAL A 86 -5.07 7.38 -3.05
C VAL A 86 -5.63 6.20 -2.26
N ILE A 87 -6.94 6.00 -2.30
CA ILE A 87 -7.60 4.85 -1.62
C ILE A 87 -7.08 3.53 -2.19
N LEU A 88 -7.01 3.40 -3.52
CA LEU A 88 -6.54 2.18 -4.16
C LEU A 88 -5.07 1.84 -3.80
N ALA A 89 -4.26 2.85 -3.53
CA ALA A 89 -2.88 2.64 -3.11
C ALA A 89 -2.75 2.01 -1.71
N GLN A 90 -3.75 2.13 -0.85
CA GLN A 90 -3.67 1.65 0.52
C GLN A 90 -3.54 0.13 0.62
N GLY A 91 -4.05 -0.61 -0.37
CA GLY A 91 -3.95 -2.07 -0.39
C GLY A 91 -2.50 -2.58 -0.37
N GLU A 92 -1.70 -2.11 -1.31
CA GLU A 92 -0.29 -2.48 -1.41
C GLU A 92 0.54 -1.91 -0.26
N LEU A 93 0.21 -0.71 0.21
CA LEU A 93 0.90 -0.12 1.36
C LEU A 93 0.71 -0.97 2.61
N MET A 94 -0.49 -1.46 2.86
CA MET A 94 -0.76 -2.33 4.01
C MET A 94 -0.10 -3.71 3.87
N SER A 95 -0.28 -4.38 2.73
CA SER A 95 0.24 -5.74 2.54
C SER A 95 1.76 -5.81 2.65
N THR A 96 2.46 -4.85 2.06
CA THR A 96 3.92 -4.81 2.08
C THR A 96 4.46 -4.49 3.48
N ALA A 97 3.82 -3.60 4.22
CA ALA A 97 4.16 -3.33 5.61
C ALA A 97 3.97 -4.58 6.48
N MET A 98 2.89 -5.32 6.29
CA MET A 98 2.62 -6.54 7.03
C MET A 98 3.66 -7.63 6.74
N VAL A 99 4.02 -7.85 5.48
CA VAL A 99 5.04 -8.84 5.09
C VAL A 99 6.41 -8.44 5.64
N ASN A 100 6.76 -7.17 5.57
CA ASN A 100 8.03 -6.67 6.12
C ASN A 100 8.12 -6.93 7.62
N LEU A 101 7.08 -6.64 8.38
CA LEU A 101 7.01 -6.95 9.81
C LEU A 101 7.11 -8.45 10.09
N TYR A 102 6.41 -9.27 9.32
CA TYR A 102 6.44 -10.72 9.46
C TYR A 102 7.85 -11.28 9.26
N LEU A 103 8.54 -10.86 8.22
CA LEU A 103 9.91 -11.31 7.97
C LEU A 103 10.84 -10.90 9.10
N ASN A 104 10.73 -9.68 9.60
CA ASN A 104 11.54 -9.23 10.73
C ASN A 104 11.21 -9.98 12.02
N GLU A 105 9.95 -10.32 12.28
CA GLU A 105 9.57 -11.15 13.42
C GLU A 105 10.21 -12.54 13.34
N THR A 106 10.29 -13.12 12.14
CA THR A 106 10.89 -14.44 11.92
C THR A 106 12.42 -14.42 11.86
N GLY A 107 13.05 -13.27 12.03
CA GLY A 107 14.51 -13.12 12.03
C GLY A 107 15.10 -12.88 10.65
N VAL A 108 14.30 -12.70 9.62
CA VAL A 108 14.76 -12.32 8.28
C VAL A 108 14.83 -10.82 8.17
N LYS A 109 16.03 -10.28 7.97
CA LYS A 109 16.23 -8.84 7.84
C LYS A 109 15.71 -8.37 6.48
N SER A 110 14.62 -7.63 6.48
CA SER A 110 14.05 -7.01 5.29
C SER A 110 13.89 -5.51 5.47
N VAL A 111 13.93 -4.78 4.36
CA VAL A 111 13.79 -3.33 4.31
C VAL A 111 12.68 -2.97 3.33
N LEU A 112 11.76 -2.13 3.79
CA LEU A 112 10.68 -1.63 2.95
C LEU A 112 11.18 -0.45 2.11
N ILE A 113 10.97 -0.51 0.80
CA ILE A 113 11.26 0.57 -0.14
C ILE A 113 9.93 1.05 -0.71
N PRO A 114 9.48 2.28 -0.37
CA PRO A 114 8.21 2.79 -0.87
C PRO A 114 8.24 3.03 -2.37
N ALA A 115 7.32 2.41 -3.11
CA ALA A 115 7.17 2.64 -4.55
C ALA A 115 6.88 4.11 -4.88
N LEU A 116 6.17 4.80 -4.00
CA LEU A 116 5.88 6.23 -4.17
C LEU A 116 7.12 7.11 -4.17
N ASP A 117 8.26 6.59 -3.70
CA ASP A 117 9.53 7.34 -3.68
C ASP A 117 10.36 7.14 -4.95
N TYR A 118 10.07 6.12 -5.76
CA TYR A 118 10.86 5.87 -6.97
C TYR A 118 10.03 5.57 -8.23
N MET A 119 8.83 5.00 -8.09
CA MET A 119 8.01 4.62 -9.24
C MET A 119 7.26 5.82 -9.78
N ARG A 120 7.58 6.20 -11.01
CA ARG A 120 7.00 7.37 -11.66
C ARG A 120 6.65 7.09 -13.10
N THR A 121 5.52 7.63 -13.55
CA THR A 121 5.12 7.62 -14.96
C THR A 121 5.32 9.01 -15.59
N ASP A 122 5.50 9.02 -16.89
CA ASP A 122 5.60 10.23 -17.69
C ASP A 122 4.20 10.77 -18.06
N LYS A 123 4.17 11.79 -18.91
CA LYS A 123 2.92 12.43 -19.38
C LYS A 123 2.01 11.49 -20.19
N ASN A 124 2.56 10.39 -20.70
CA ASN A 124 1.82 9.40 -21.47
C ASN A 124 1.39 8.20 -20.60
N ALA A 125 1.56 8.31 -19.27
CA ALA A 125 1.31 7.24 -18.31
C ALA A 125 2.20 6.00 -18.49
N GLU A 126 3.36 6.18 -19.13
CA GLU A 126 4.38 5.15 -19.29
C GLU A 126 5.44 5.29 -18.20
N PRO A 127 6.04 4.18 -17.72
CA PRO A 127 7.12 4.25 -16.74
C PRO A 127 8.28 5.14 -17.22
N ASP A 128 8.82 5.94 -16.31
CA ASP A 128 9.99 6.81 -16.58
C ASP A 128 11.26 6.08 -16.14
N PRO A 129 11.97 5.38 -17.06
CA PRO A 129 13.09 4.50 -16.67
C PRO A 129 14.27 5.26 -16.07
N VAL A 130 14.54 6.47 -16.52
CA VAL A 130 15.68 7.28 -16.02
C VAL A 130 15.41 7.69 -14.57
N TYR A 131 14.24 8.23 -14.30
CA TYR A 131 13.82 8.63 -12.96
C TYR A 131 13.83 7.44 -12.00
N ILE A 132 13.18 6.33 -12.40
CA ILE A 132 13.08 5.11 -11.59
C ILE A 132 14.46 4.58 -11.23
N LYS A 133 15.34 4.45 -12.22
CA LYS A 133 16.69 3.93 -12.01
C LYS A 133 17.49 4.78 -11.02
N THR A 134 17.45 6.09 -11.18
CA THR A 134 18.20 7.03 -10.33
C THR A 134 17.68 6.98 -8.88
N LYS A 135 16.37 7.07 -8.70
CA LYS A 135 15.76 7.08 -7.36
C LYS A 135 15.90 5.74 -6.65
N LEU A 136 15.68 4.64 -7.37
CA LEU A 136 15.80 3.31 -6.78
C LEU A 136 17.24 3.03 -6.34
N LYS A 137 18.23 3.42 -7.14
CA LYS A 137 19.64 3.30 -6.78
C LYS A 137 19.95 4.04 -5.47
N ASP A 138 19.45 5.26 -5.31
CA ASP A 138 19.66 6.04 -4.10
C ASP A 138 19.01 5.37 -2.88
N LEU A 139 17.78 4.88 -3.03
CA LEU A 139 17.06 4.18 -1.95
C LEU A 139 17.75 2.88 -1.53
N LEU A 140 18.24 2.10 -2.47
CA LEU A 140 18.98 0.86 -2.19
C LEU A 140 20.31 1.12 -1.48
N SER A 141 20.93 2.26 -1.73
CA SER A 141 22.22 2.62 -1.12
C SER A 141 22.14 2.91 0.38
N VAL A 142 20.96 3.20 0.91
CA VAL A 142 20.75 3.47 2.34
C VAL A 142 20.97 2.22 3.20
N ASN A 143 20.58 1.06 2.70
CA ASN A 143 20.75 -0.24 3.36
C ASN A 143 21.41 -1.24 2.40
N PRO A 144 22.70 -1.04 2.06
CA PRO A 144 23.34 -1.78 0.96
C PRO A 144 23.48 -3.28 1.22
N ASP A 145 23.44 -3.70 2.49
CA ASP A 145 23.66 -5.09 2.89
C ASP A 145 22.35 -5.84 3.21
N ALA A 146 21.18 -5.22 3.01
CA ALA A 146 19.93 -5.89 3.26
C ALA A 146 19.74 -7.09 2.33
N PRO A 147 19.42 -8.27 2.84
CA PRO A 147 19.23 -9.45 1.99
C PRO A 147 17.94 -9.37 1.18
N ILE A 148 16.91 -8.70 1.70
CA ILE A 148 15.62 -8.57 1.06
C ILE A 148 15.14 -7.13 1.14
N TYR A 149 14.72 -6.60 -0.01
CA TYR A 149 13.96 -5.35 -0.10
C TYR A 149 12.53 -5.68 -0.51
N ILE A 150 11.57 -5.06 0.14
CA ILE A 150 10.14 -5.22 -0.17
C ILE A 150 9.60 -3.90 -0.70
N THR A 151 8.86 -3.97 -1.79
CA THR A 151 8.24 -2.80 -2.39
C THR A 151 6.86 -3.14 -2.95
N GLN A 152 6.09 -2.11 -3.26
CA GLN A 152 4.72 -2.24 -3.76
C GLN A 152 4.71 -2.35 -5.29
N GLY A 153 3.88 -3.25 -5.81
CA GLY A 153 3.42 -3.20 -7.18
C GLY A 153 2.26 -2.22 -7.32
N TYR A 154 1.75 -2.04 -8.52
CA TYR A 154 0.53 -1.30 -8.84
C TYR A 154 0.56 0.21 -8.59
N ILE A 155 1.18 0.70 -7.53
CA ILE A 155 1.15 2.11 -7.15
C ILE A 155 2.35 2.88 -7.68
N CYS A 156 2.13 4.16 -8.01
CA CYS A 156 3.15 5.05 -8.54
C CYS A 156 2.79 6.51 -8.30
N ARG A 157 3.67 7.42 -8.73
CA ARG A 157 3.32 8.82 -8.93
C ARG A 157 3.30 9.12 -10.42
N ASN A 158 2.38 9.99 -10.84
CA ASN A 158 2.32 10.46 -12.22
C ASN A 158 3.37 11.55 -12.49
N ALA A 159 3.38 12.11 -13.71
CA ALA A 159 4.30 13.16 -14.12
C ALA A 159 4.21 14.44 -13.26
N TYR A 160 3.10 14.65 -12.58
CA TYR A 160 2.84 15.80 -11.70
C TYR A 160 3.14 15.51 -10.23
N GLY A 161 3.63 14.30 -9.91
CA GLY A 161 3.93 13.89 -8.54
C GLY A 161 2.72 13.42 -7.72
N GLU A 162 1.55 13.32 -8.33
CA GLU A 162 0.34 12.84 -7.68
C GLU A 162 0.33 11.31 -7.61
N ILE A 163 -0.27 10.77 -6.55
CA ILE A 163 -0.45 9.31 -6.42
C ILE A 163 -1.34 8.81 -7.55
N ASP A 164 -0.89 7.75 -8.20
CA ASP A 164 -1.58 7.10 -9.30
C ASP A 164 -1.41 5.59 -9.21
N ASN A 165 -2.12 4.88 -10.05
CA ASN A 165 -2.08 3.42 -10.11
C ASN A 165 -1.69 3.01 -11.53
N LEU A 166 -0.81 2.04 -11.64
CA LEU A 166 -0.47 1.42 -12.92
C LEU A 166 -1.68 0.64 -13.44
N GLN A 167 -1.68 0.36 -14.74
CA GLN A 167 -2.73 -0.44 -15.34
C GLN A 167 -2.72 -1.86 -14.75
N ARG A 168 -3.88 -2.38 -14.39
CA ARG A 168 -4.00 -3.76 -13.92
C ARG A 168 -3.75 -4.72 -15.07
N GLY A 169 -2.93 -5.74 -14.80
CA GLY A 169 -2.67 -6.81 -15.75
C GLY A 169 -3.86 -7.76 -15.97
#